data_7934a92ddf4ab9074c300e8b15c86c4d
#
_entry.id   7934a92ddf4ab9074c300e8b15c86c4d
#
_cell.length_a   1.000
_cell.length_b   1.000
_cell.length_c   1.000
_cell.angle_alpha   90.00
_cell.angle_beta   90.00
_cell.angle_gamma   90.00
#
_symmetry.space_group_name_H-M   'P 1'
#
loop_
_entity.id
_entity.type
_entity.pdbx_description
1 polymer ?
#
loop_
_entity_poly.entity_id
_entity_poly.type
_entity_poly.pdbx_seq_one_letter_code
_entity_poly.pdbx_strand_id
1 'polypeptide(L)'
;MEGGGSRTLVRKLLTALTTWTVIATGDFNGDGVSDIIWKRPGSQPLLWLMNKTGTVKIAKVLTALATWAPYASADFNDDGISDIIWKRPDNKHVLWFMNKTGGTASTKELTALTTWNVIASGDFNGDGVSDIIWKRPDNK
;
A
#
# COMPACT_ATOMS: atom_id res chain seq x y z
N MET A 1 21.67 -26.08 -6.91
CA MET A 1 21.37 -25.49 -6.58
C MET A 1 20.93 -24.69 -6.86
N GLU A 2 21.04 -24.76 -6.91
CA GLU A 2 20.51 -24.13 -6.90
C GLU A 2 20.32 -23.19 -7.29
N GLY A 3 20.84 -23.18 -8.16
CA GLY A 3 20.54 -21.89 -8.69
C GLY A 3 19.55 -21.31 -7.93
N GLY A 4 19.43 -21.86 -7.22
CA GLY A 4 18.53 -21.39 -6.39
C GLY A 4 18.98 -20.49 -5.29
N GLY A 5 20.18 -20.02 -5.32
CA GLY A 5 20.71 -19.21 -4.23
C GLY A 5 19.82 -18.01 -3.90
N SER A 6 19.58 -17.18 -4.92
CA SER A 6 18.75 -15.99 -4.78
C SER A 6 17.30 -16.34 -4.43
N ARG A 7 16.77 -17.32 -5.09
CA ARG A 7 15.42 -17.80 -4.88
C ARG A 7 15.22 -18.38 -3.49
N THR A 8 16.19 -19.15 -3.04
CA THR A 8 16.15 -19.73 -1.70
C THR A 8 16.18 -18.65 -0.64
N LEU A 9 16.97 -17.59 -0.86
CA LEU A 9 17.07 -16.48 0.07
C LEU A 9 15.72 -15.75 0.20
N VAL A 10 15.06 -15.47 -0.91
CA VAL A 10 13.75 -14.80 -0.91
C VAL A 10 12.72 -15.66 -0.18
N ARG A 11 12.69 -16.95 -0.48
CA ARG A 11 11.77 -17.87 0.18
C ARG A 11 12.01 -17.91 1.70
N LYS A 12 13.26 -17.88 2.09
CA LYS A 12 13.64 -17.89 3.50
C LYS A 12 13.17 -16.64 4.22
N LEU A 13 13.32 -15.47 3.59
CA LEU A 13 12.83 -14.21 4.14
C LEU A 13 11.32 -14.22 4.31
N LEU A 14 10.60 -14.70 3.32
CA LEU A 14 9.14 -14.78 3.41
C LEU A 14 8.71 -15.77 4.50
N THR A 15 9.42 -16.88 4.64
CA THR A 15 9.13 -17.84 5.70
C THR A 15 9.35 -17.26 7.09
N ALA A 16 10.38 -16.42 7.24
CA ALA A 16 10.68 -15.79 8.53
C ALA A 16 9.58 -14.79 8.95
N LEU A 17 8.70 -14.40 8.01
CA LEU A 17 7.63 -13.44 8.26
C LEU A 17 6.28 -14.13 8.34
N THR A 18 6.21 -15.32 8.92
CA THR A 18 4.96 -16.08 8.97
C THR A 18 3.84 -15.40 9.74
N THR A 19 4.19 -14.49 10.66
CA THR A 19 3.19 -13.70 11.39
C THR A 19 2.78 -12.43 10.67
N TRP A 20 3.41 -12.14 9.53
CA TRP A 20 3.10 -10.95 8.74
C TRP A 20 2.12 -11.30 7.64
N THR A 21 1.31 -10.34 7.27
CA THR A 21 0.33 -10.49 6.20
C THR A 21 0.59 -9.44 5.14
N VAL A 22 0.54 -9.83 3.88
CA VAL A 22 0.56 -8.85 2.77
C VAL A 22 -0.77 -8.12 2.78
N ILE A 23 -0.71 -6.80 2.85
CA ILE A 23 -1.92 -5.98 2.94
C ILE A 23 -2.11 -5.07 1.74
N ALA A 24 -1.05 -4.82 0.96
CA ALA A 24 -1.15 -4.04 -0.26
C ALA A 24 0.04 -4.32 -1.17
N THR A 25 -0.18 -4.17 -2.46
CA THR A 25 0.87 -4.22 -3.46
C THR A 25 0.68 -3.04 -4.41
N GLY A 26 1.77 -2.53 -4.96
CA GLY A 26 1.74 -1.45 -5.91
C GLY A 26 3.16 -0.94 -6.14
N ASP A 27 3.32 -0.03 -7.08
CA ASP A 27 4.61 0.60 -7.34
C ASP A 27 4.72 1.87 -6.50
N PHE A 28 5.20 1.71 -5.26
CA PHE A 28 5.18 2.79 -4.27
C PHE A 28 6.38 3.74 -4.39
N ASN A 29 7.26 3.53 -5.35
CA ASN A 29 8.37 4.45 -5.64
C ASN A 29 8.48 4.83 -7.11
N GLY A 30 7.59 4.34 -7.96
CA GLY A 30 7.53 4.76 -9.37
C GLY A 30 8.62 4.18 -10.25
N ASP A 31 9.23 3.06 -9.90
CA ASP A 31 10.31 2.45 -10.67
C ASP A 31 9.84 1.37 -11.65
N GLY A 32 8.54 1.13 -11.73
CA GLY A 32 7.98 0.11 -12.63
C GLY A 32 7.95 -1.29 -12.05
N VAL A 33 8.39 -1.47 -10.81
CA VAL A 33 8.41 -2.77 -10.13
C VAL A 33 7.41 -2.73 -8.99
N SER A 34 6.56 -3.75 -8.89
CA SER A 34 5.58 -3.82 -7.78
C SER A 34 6.28 -4.07 -6.45
N ASP A 35 5.85 -3.36 -5.44
CA ASP A 35 6.34 -3.43 -4.08
C ASP A 35 5.29 -4.03 -3.16
N ILE A 36 5.66 -4.34 -1.93
CA ILE A 36 4.79 -5.06 -1.00
C ILE A 36 4.72 -4.31 0.33
N ILE A 37 3.52 -4.12 0.83
CA ILE A 37 3.31 -3.64 2.20
C ILE A 37 2.84 -4.81 3.05
N TRP A 38 3.55 -5.01 4.15
CA TRP A 38 3.30 -6.07 5.12
C TRP A 38 2.79 -5.49 6.42
N LYS A 39 1.99 -6.26 7.13
CA LYS A 39 1.55 -5.90 8.48
C LYS A 39 1.46 -7.13 9.35
N ARG A 40 1.82 -7.01 10.62
CA ARG A 40 1.54 -8.00 11.65
C ARG A 40 0.80 -7.33 12.80
N PRO A 41 0.05 -8.08 13.61
CA PRO A 41 -0.70 -7.51 14.72
C PRO A 41 0.19 -6.71 15.67
N GLY A 42 -0.26 -5.50 16.01
CA GLY A 42 0.42 -4.67 16.98
C GLY A 42 1.66 -3.94 16.47
N SER A 43 1.96 -4.02 15.17
CA SER A 43 3.16 -3.38 14.61
C SER A 43 2.78 -2.40 13.50
N GLN A 44 3.69 -1.43 13.28
CA GLN A 44 3.56 -0.52 12.14
C GLN A 44 3.75 -1.30 10.85
N PRO A 45 3.13 -0.84 9.76
CA PRO A 45 3.33 -1.49 8.45
C PRO A 45 4.76 -1.40 7.97
N LEU A 46 5.19 -2.40 7.22
CA LEU A 46 6.53 -2.49 6.65
C LEU A 46 6.41 -2.48 5.13
N LEU A 47 7.07 -1.54 4.47
CA LEU A 47 7.12 -1.45 3.02
C LEU A 47 8.43 -2.09 2.52
N TRP A 48 8.31 -3.06 1.62
CA TRP A 48 9.42 -3.63 0.89
C TRP A 48 9.41 -3.08 -0.53
N LEU A 49 10.42 -2.29 -0.86
CA LEU A 49 10.68 -1.87 -2.24
C LEU A 49 11.46 -2.98 -2.91
N MET A 50 10.95 -3.50 -4.01
CA MET A 50 11.45 -4.73 -4.63
C MET A 50 12.33 -4.45 -5.84
N ASN A 51 13.23 -5.38 -6.11
CA ASN A 51 13.99 -5.45 -7.36
C ASN A 51 13.23 -6.29 -8.38
N LYS A 52 13.58 -6.14 -9.67
CA LYS A 52 13.02 -6.95 -10.75
C LYS A 52 13.29 -8.44 -10.58
N THR A 53 14.30 -8.80 -9.79
CA THR A 53 14.68 -10.19 -9.54
C THR A 53 13.85 -10.85 -8.45
N GLY A 54 12.92 -10.10 -7.82
CA GLY A 54 12.12 -10.63 -6.73
C GLY A 54 12.79 -10.54 -5.37
N THR A 55 13.87 -9.79 -5.26
CA THR A 55 14.56 -9.57 -3.99
C THR A 55 14.20 -8.20 -3.41
N VAL A 56 14.36 -8.05 -2.11
CA VAL A 56 14.09 -6.79 -1.41
C VAL A 56 15.24 -5.82 -1.67
N LYS A 57 14.91 -4.64 -2.18
CA LYS A 57 15.86 -3.56 -2.39
C LYS A 57 16.04 -2.74 -1.12
N ILE A 58 14.93 -2.29 -0.53
CA ILE A 58 14.90 -1.48 0.68
C ILE A 58 13.68 -1.89 1.50
N ALA A 59 13.86 -2.05 2.79
CA ALA A 59 12.75 -2.26 3.74
C ALA A 59 12.58 -1.00 4.57
N LYS A 60 11.36 -0.47 4.63
CA LYS A 60 11.05 0.77 5.33
C LYS A 60 9.87 0.57 6.26
N VAL A 61 9.97 1.01 7.50
CA VAL A 61 8.83 1.06 8.40
C VAL A 61 8.02 2.31 8.05
N LEU A 62 6.74 2.13 7.77
CA LEU A 62 5.85 3.25 7.48
C LEU A 62 5.41 3.90 8.79
N THR A 63 5.19 5.22 8.73
CA THR A 63 4.86 5.98 9.94
C THR A 63 3.40 5.87 10.36
N ALA A 64 2.57 5.15 9.60
CA ALA A 64 1.21 4.89 10.01
C ALA A 64 1.18 4.15 11.34
N LEU A 65 0.21 4.47 12.18
CA LEU A 65 0.07 3.80 13.46
C LEU A 65 -0.31 2.34 13.28
N ALA A 66 0.07 1.50 14.24
CA ALA A 66 -0.22 0.06 14.19
C ALA A 66 -1.73 -0.24 14.10
N THR A 67 -2.58 0.70 14.52
CA THR A 67 -4.03 0.55 14.47
C THR A 67 -4.64 0.97 13.14
N TRP A 68 -3.85 1.55 12.23
CA TRP A 68 -4.35 1.92 10.90
C TRP A 68 -4.30 0.72 9.99
N ALA A 69 -5.28 0.59 9.11
CA ALA A 69 -5.33 -0.48 8.13
C ALA A 69 -5.27 0.12 6.72
N PRO A 70 -4.43 -0.41 5.82
CA PRO A 70 -4.49 0.02 4.42
C PRO A 70 -5.81 -0.43 3.83
N TYR A 71 -6.39 0.42 3.03
CA TYR A 71 -7.71 0.18 2.50
C TYR A 71 -7.73 0.08 0.98
N ALA A 72 -6.89 0.87 0.32
CA ALA A 72 -6.76 0.85 -1.13
C ALA A 72 -5.42 1.44 -1.52
N SER A 73 -4.92 1.03 -2.68
CA SER A 73 -3.72 1.63 -3.27
C SER A 73 -3.96 1.83 -4.75
N ALA A 74 -3.55 2.97 -5.26
CA ALA A 74 -3.60 3.34 -6.67
C ALA A 74 -2.89 4.67 -6.83
N ASP A 75 -2.67 5.08 -8.07
CA ASP A 75 -2.08 6.40 -8.36
C ASP A 75 -3.20 7.44 -8.38
N PHE A 76 -3.37 8.15 -7.28
CA PHE A 76 -4.47 9.10 -7.11
C PHE A 76 -4.12 10.52 -7.56
N ASN A 77 -2.91 10.77 -8.05
CA ASN A 77 -2.50 12.08 -8.55
C ASN A 77 -1.78 12.04 -9.90
N ASP A 78 -1.76 10.88 -10.56
CA ASP A 78 -1.19 10.70 -11.90
C ASP A 78 0.30 11.04 -11.99
N ASP A 79 1.06 10.66 -10.98
CA ASP A 79 2.52 10.88 -10.98
C ASP A 79 3.30 9.58 -11.26
N GLY A 80 2.63 8.48 -11.54
CA GLY A 80 3.26 7.19 -11.79
C GLY A 80 3.66 6.42 -10.54
N ILE A 81 3.31 6.91 -9.37
CA ILE A 81 3.63 6.30 -8.08
C ILE A 81 2.33 5.89 -7.39
N SER A 82 2.26 4.65 -6.92
CA SER A 82 1.09 4.21 -6.17
C SER A 82 1.00 4.93 -4.84
N ASP A 83 -0.20 5.36 -4.50
CA ASP A 83 -0.51 6.03 -3.24
C ASP A 83 -1.33 5.10 -2.37
N ILE A 84 -1.55 5.45 -1.10
CA ILE A 84 -2.19 4.56 -0.14
C ILE A 84 -3.34 5.29 0.54
N ILE A 85 -4.51 4.66 0.59
CA ILE A 85 -5.59 5.10 1.47
C ILE A 85 -5.58 4.22 2.69
N TRP A 86 -5.49 4.85 3.86
CA TRP A 86 -5.51 4.19 5.15
C TRP A 86 -6.85 4.41 5.83
N LYS A 87 -7.31 3.43 6.59
CA LYS A 87 -8.47 3.57 7.46
C LYS A 87 -8.02 3.58 8.91
N ARG A 88 -8.43 4.60 9.64
CA ARG A 88 -8.12 4.76 11.06
C ARG A 88 -9.19 4.10 11.92
N PRO A 89 -8.90 3.85 13.22
CA PRO A 89 -9.91 3.27 14.12
C PRO A 89 -11.18 4.10 14.27
N ASP A 90 -11.11 5.42 14.04
CA ASP A 90 -12.28 6.30 14.07
C ASP A 90 -13.09 6.29 12.78
N ASN A 91 -12.76 5.36 11.87
CA ASN A 91 -13.38 5.19 10.56
C ASN A 91 -13.10 6.33 9.58
N LYS A 92 -12.20 7.22 9.91
CA LYS A 92 -11.74 8.23 8.95
C LYS A 92 -10.72 7.63 8.01
N HIS A 93 -10.71 8.12 6.79
CA HIS A 93 -9.76 7.68 5.77
C HIS A 93 -8.71 8.76 5.55
N VAL A 94 -7.46 8.35 5.39
CA VAL A 94 -6.34 9.25 5.12
C VAL A 94 -5.65 8.80 3.84
N LEU A 95 -5.51 9.70 2.90
CA LEU A 95 -4.78 9.45 1.65
C LEU A 95 -3.34 9.92 1.81
N TRP A 96 -2.40 9.01 1.56
CA TRP A 96 -0.98 9.32 1.50
C TRP A 96 -0.53 9.36 0.06
N PHE A 97 -0.03 10.50 -0.38
CA PHE A 97 0.66 10.59 -1.66
C PHE A 97 2.11 10.21 -1.43
N MET A 98 2.59 9.21 -2.16
CA MET A 98 3.94 8.68 -1.99
C MET A 98 4.92 9.38 -2.92
N ASN A 99 6.22 9.33 -2.58
CA ASN A 99 7.27 9.89 -3.40
C ASN A 99 8.21 8.81 -3.94
N LYS A 100 9.17 9.20 -4.77
CA LYS A 100 10.07 8.26 -5.47
C LYS A 100 10.99 7.46 -4.53
N THR A 101 11.09 7.85 -3.27
CA THR A 101 11.92 7.14 -2.30
C THR A 101 11.14 6.12 -1.48
N GLY A 102 9.83 5.98 -1.74
CA GLY A 102 8.96 5.15 -0.90
C GLY A 102 8.54 5.85 0.38
N GLY A 103 8.76 7.16 0.48
CA GLY A 103 8.28 7.97 1.59
C GLY A 103 6.96 8.64 1.26
N THR A 104 6.44 9.40 2.21
CA THR A 104 5.19 10.13 2.05
C THR A 104 5.49 11.55 1.62
N ALA A 105 4.94 11.96 0.46
CA ALA A 105 5.09 13.33 -0.04
C ALA A 105 4.12 14.27 0.68
N SER A 106 2.86 13.85 0.82
CA SER A 106 1.84 14.63 1.50
C SER A 106 0.71 13.71 1.94
N THR A 107 -0.14 14.20 2.85
CA THR A 107 -1.29 13.46 3.35
C THR A 107 -2.53 14.31 3.27
N LYS A 108 -3.68 13.65 3.08
CA LYS A 108 -4.97 14.33 3.01
C LYS A 108 -6.02 13.49 3.74
N GLU A 109 -6.71 14.09 4.68
CA GLU A 109 -7.79 13.41 5.39
C GLU A 109 -9.07 13.48 4.56
N LEU A 110 -9.71 12.32 4.34
CA LEU A 110 -10.96 12.20 3.61
C LEU A 110 -12.10 12.12 4.63
N THR A 111 -12.40 13.24 5.24
CA THR A 111 -13.17 13.28 6.50
C THR A 111 -14.67 13.08 6.39
N ALA A 112 -15.23 13.40 5.24
CA ALA A 112 -16.69 13.48 5.13
C ALA A 112 -17.40 12.13 5.12
N LEU A 113 -16.66 11.03 5.02
CA LEU A 113 -17.24 9.74 4.69
C LEU A 113 -16.90 8.65 5.73
N THR A 114 -16.99 8.98 7.00
CA THR A 114 -16.60 8.05 8.08
C THR A 114 -17.43 6.77 8.12
N THR A 115 -18.68 6.82 7.65
CA THR A 115 -19.54 5.63 7.60
C THR A 115 -19.53 4.95 6.24
N TRP A 116 -18.85 5.51 5.27
CA TRP A 116 -18.76 4.94 3.93
C TRP A 116 -17.51 4.06 3.83
N ASN A 117 -17.55 3.09 2.93
CA ASN A 117 -16.41 2.22 2.65
C ASN A 117 -15.97 2.35 1.21
N VAL A 118 -14.66 2.36 0.98
CA VAL A 118 -14.10 2.28 -0.37
C VAL A 118 -14.32 0.85 -0.88
N ILE A 119 -14.95 0.69 -2.02
CA ILE A 119 -15.19 -0.63 -2.60
C ILE A 119 -14.42 -0.87 -3.89
N ALA A 120 -13.95 0.18 -4.53
CA ALA A 120 -13.16 0.07 -5.75
C ALA A 120 -12.38 1.33 -6.00
N SER A 121 -11.29 1.19 -6.74
CA SER A 121 -10.52 2.32 -7.25
C SER A 121 -10.10 2.03 -8.68
N GLY A 122 -9.96 3.06 -9.47
CA GLY A 122 -9.58 2.95 -10.87
C GLY A 122 -9.84 4.27 -11.57
N ASP A 123 -9.34 4.39 -12.78
CA ASP A 123 -9.56 5.58 -13.61
C ASP A 123 -10.87 5.42 -14.36
N PHE A 124 -11.98 5.82 -13.75
CA PHE A 124 -13.31 5.60 -14.28
C PHE A 124 -13.74 6.64 -15.31
N ASN A 125 -13.00 7.74 -15.45
CA ASN A 125 -13.32 8.78 -16.42
C ASN A 125 -12.23 8.96 -17.48
N GLY A 126 -11.16 8.17 -17.45
CA GLY A 126 -10.13 8.18 -18.47
C GLY A 126 -9.18 9.36 -18.43
N ASP A 127 -9.04 10.04 -17.28
CA ASP A 127 -8.19 11.23 -17.18
C ASP A 127 -6.77 10.92 -16.69
N GLY A 128 -6.43 9.64 -16.47
CA GLY A 128 -5.12 9.23 -15.98
C GLY A 128 -5.00 9.25 -14.46
N VAL A 129 -6.00 9.74 -13.75
CA VAL A 129 -6.02 9.80 -12.29
C VAL A 129 -6.97 8.75 -11.76
N SER A 130 -6.54 7.99 -10.76
CA SER A 130 -7.41 6.98 -10.16
C SER A 130 -8.52 7.65 -9.36
N ASP A 131 -9.72 7.11 -9.52
CA ASP A 131 -10.92 7.55 -8.83
C ASP A 131 -11.31 6.55 -7.76
N ILE A 132 -12.24 6.92 -6.88
CA ILE A 132 -12.65 6.09 -5.76
C ILE A 132 -14.17 5.91 -5.81
N ILE A 133 -14.62 4.65 -5.69
CA ILE A 133 -16.03 4.33 -5.52
C ILE A 133 -16.28 4.01 -4.06
N TRP A 134 -17.27 4.72 -3.49
CA TRP A 134 -17.66 4.57 -2.09
C TRP A 134 -19.02 3.88 -2.00
N LYS A 135 -19.19 3.10 -0.93
CA LYS A 135 -20.48 2.50 -0.60
C LYS A 135 -20.96 3.01 0.75
N ARG A 136 -22.20 3.46 0.78
CA ARG A 136 -22.85 3.90 2.02
C ARG A 136 -23.37 2.71 2.82
N PRO A 137 -23.58 2.87 4.14
CA PRO A 137 -24.14 1.79 4.95
C PRO A 137 -25.54 1.35 4.53
N ASP A 138 -26.30 2.22 3.86
CA ASP A 138 -27.66 1.91 3.39
C ASP A 138 -27.69 1.29 2.01
N ASN A 139 -26.53 0.87 1.48
CA ASN A 139 -26.40 0.20 0.18
C ASN A 139 -26.72 1.08 -1.03
N LYS A 140 -26.60 2.39 -0.90
CA LYS A 140 -26.82 3.30 -2.04
C LYS A 140 -25.54 3.88 -2.60
#